data_070d6c071ee854c11987724bb54be1c3
#
_entry.id   070d6c071ee854c11987724bb54be1c3
#
_cell.length_a   1.000
_cell.length_b   1.000
_cell.length_c   1.000
_cell.angle_alpha   90.00
_cell.angle_beta   90.00
_cell.angle_gamma   90.00
#
_symmetry.space_group_name_H-M   'P 1'
#
loop_
_entity.id
_entity.type
_entity.pdbx_description
1 polymer ?
#
loop_
_entity_poly.entity_id
_entity_poly.type
_entity_poly.pdbx_seq_one_letter_code
_entity_poly.pdbx_strand_id
1 'polypeptide(L)'
;FSCRRRHTRFRNVTGVQTCALPIFPGILKTARMGYDGKGQINVPNRESLSKAWAELGYVDCLLEERLDLRFELSVVLARGQGGELRVYQAIENIHHQGILALSYFPARSHPEFAKQAEVLAAKLANGLDYQGVLCVEFFVVGPLDDPRQWHIIANEMAPRPHNSGHITMDACAVSQFEQQARVLAGFPLGDTAAHEYACLLNLLGDRWFDRDGRYREPDWAGLLAIEGLYLHLYGKHEARVGRKMGHINLCATSEALVDRALTQALNVLERS
;
A
#
# COMPACT_ATOMS: atom_id res chain seq x y z
N PHE A 1 -21.01 -7.64 -4.78
CA PHE A 1 -19.98 -8.69 -4.90
C PHE A 1 -20.63 -10.02 -4.61
N SER A 2 -21.08 -10.73 -5.66
CA SER A 2 -21.54 -12.10 -5.51
C SER A 2 -20.34 -13.01 -5.79
N CYS A 3 -19.56 -13.33 -4.80
CA CYS A 3 -18.68 -14.49 -4.87
C CYS A 3 -19.57 -15.77 -4.77
N ARG A 4 -20.39 -15.99 -5.79
CA ARG A 4 -21.08 -17.27 -6.00
C ARG A 4 -20.15 -18.27 -6.69
N ARG A 5 -18.91 -18.39 -6.22
CA ARG A 5 -18.05 -19.52 -6.60
C ARG A 5 -18.00 -20.46 -5.42
N ARG A 6 -18.38 -21.70 -5.68
CA ARG A 6 -18.48 -22.79 -4.71
C ARG A 6 -17.19 -22.87 -3.90
N HIS A 7 -17.30 -22.69 -2.59
CA HIS A 7 -16.20 -22.94 -1.67
C HIS A 7 -15.78 -24.40 -1.79
N THR A 8 -14.65 -24.65 -2.41
CA THR A 8 -14.09 -26.00 -2.47
C THR A 8 -13.26 -26.19 -1.22
N ARG A 9 -13.79 -26.94 -0.26
CA ARG A 9 -13.03 -27.38 0.90
C ARG A 9 -12.08 -28.48 0.49
N PHE A 10 -10.79 -28.33 0.75
CA PHE A 10 -9.86 -29.43 0.68
C PHE A 10 -10.19 -30.43 1.81
N ARG A 11 -10.57 -31.66 1.46
CA ARG A 11 -11.03 -32.66 2.44
C ARG A 11 -9.98 -33.07 3.47
N ASN A 12 -8.70 -32.76 3.24
CA ASN A 12 -7.58 -33.23 4.07
C ASN A 12 -6.81 -32.11 4.78
N VAL A 13 -7.25 -30.85 4.70
CA VAL A 13 -6.62 -29.72 5.39
C VAL A 13 -7.74 -28.88 5.98
N THR A 14 -8.00 -29.07 7.27
CA THR A 14 -8.99 -28.28 8.01
C THR A 14 -8.37 -26.92 8.36
N GLY A 15 -9.12 -25.82 8.19
CA GLY A 15 -8.65 -24.48 8.50
C GLY A 15 -8.13 -23.67 7.30
N VAL A 16 -8.02 -24.24 6.10
CA VAL A 16 -7.67 -23.52 4.87
C VAL A 16 -8.89 -23.36 3.99
N GLN A 17 -9.21 -22.14 3.63
CA GLN A 17 -10.28 -21.81 2.67
C GLN A 17 -9.68 -21.34 1.35
N THR A 18 -10.32 -21.70 0.25
CA THR A 18 -9.89 -21.35 -1.10
C THR A 18 -11.01 -20.67 -1.87
N CYS A 19 -10.68 -19.66 -2.66
CA CYS A 19 -11.65 -18.91 -3.45
C CYS A 19 -11.89 -19.46 -4.86
N ALA A 20 -10.95 -20.22 -5.43
CA ALA A 20 -11.02 -20.78 -6.78
C ALA A 20 -10.06 -21.96 -6.99
N LEU A 21 -10.27 -22.74 -8.07
CA LEU A 21 -9.38 -23.81 -8.55
C LEU A 21 -9.04 -23.54 -10.03
N PRO A 22 -7.80 -23.86 -10.46
CA PRO A 22 -6.61 -24.21 -9.70
C PRO A 22 -6.01 -22.99 -9.01
N ILE A 23 -5.41 -23.16 -7.81
CA ILE A 23 -4.88 -22.05 -6.99
C ILE A 23 -3.35 -22.11 -6.88
N PHE A 24 -2.73 -23.00 -7.61
CA PHE A 24 -1.27 -23.14 -7.61
C PHE A 24 -0.65 -22.59 -8.90
N PRO A 25 0.46 -21.87 -8.79
CA PRO A 25 1.12 -21.44 -7.55
C PRO A 25 0.24 -20.50 -6.75
N GLY A 26 0.27 -20.59 -5.41
CA GLY A 26 -0.56 -19.79 -4.53
C GLY A 26 0.24 -19.11 -3.41
N ILE A 27 -0.45 -18.25 -2.66
CA ILE A 27 0.05 -17.63 -1.44
C ILE A 27 -0.89 -18.00 -0.30
N LEU A 28 -0.36 -18.69 0.71
CA LEU A 28 -1.08 -19.03 1.93
C LEU A 28 -0.93 -17.85 2.92
N LYS A 29 -2.04 -17.27 3.33
CA LYS A 29 -2.08 -16.12 4.25
C LYS A 29 -2.84 -16.48 5.51
N THR A 30 -2.35 -16.06 6.68
CA THR A 30 -3.13 -16.18 7.92
C THR A 30 -4.40 -15.34 7.81
N ALA A 31 -5.53 -15.90 8.25
CA ALA A 31 -6.83 -15.20 8.20
C ALA A 31 -6.89 -13.97 9.12
N ARG A 32 -5.98 -13.86 10.08
CA ARG A 32 -5.89 -12.77 11.05
C ARG A 32 -4.44 -12.45 11.37
N MET A 33 -4.19 -11.21 11.83
CA MET A 33 -2.89 -10.74 12.32
C MET A 33 -1.75 -10.73 11.28
N GLY A 34 -2.04 -10.89 9.99
CA GLY A 34 -1.07 -10.69 8.92
C GLY A 34 -0.91 -9.19 8.61
N TYR A 35 0.31 -8.73 8.37
CA TYR A 35 0.63 -7.36 7.95
C TYR A 35 2.05 -7.29 7.36
N ASP A 36 2.29 -6.34 6.47
CA ASP A 36 3.62 -6.07 5.89
C ASP A 36 4.36 -7.36 5.45
N GLY A 37 3.67 -8.26 4.74
CA GLY A 37 4.23 -9.53 4.26
C GLY A 37 4.38 -10.63 5.32
N LYS A 38 4.09 -10.35 6.59
CA LYS A 38 4.10 -11.34 7.66
C LYS A 38 2.83 -12.20 7.65
N GLY A 39 2.98 -13.48 7.99
CA GLY A 39 1.86 -14.41 7.99
C GLY A 39 1.47 -14.88 6.59
N GLN A 40 2.37 -14.81 5.61
CA GLN A 40 2.15 -15.35 4.27
C GLN A 40 3.33 -16.17 3.76
N ILE A 41 3.02 -17.26 3.05
CA ILE A 41 4.01 -18.19 2.50
C ILE A 41 3.63 -18.54 1.07
N ASN A 42 4.62 -18.51 0.16
CA ASN A 42 4.44 -19.00 -1.20
C ASN A 42 4.28 -20.52 -1.22
N VAL A 43 3.24 -20.98 -1.92
CA VAL A 43 2.89 -22.40 -2.06
C VAL A 43 2.92 -22.75 -3.55
N PRO A 44 4.03 -23.29 -4.05
CA PRO A 44 4.19 -23.54 -5.49
C PRO A 44 3.27 -24.66 -6.01
N ASN A 45 2.90 -25.61 -5.16
CA ASN A 45 2.08 -26.77 -5.52
C ASN A 45 1.34 -27.31 -4.28
N ARG A 46 0.47 -28.30 -4.51
CA ARG A 46 -0.37 -28.90 -3.46
C ARG A 46 0.46 -29.62 -2.37
N GLU A 47 1.56 -30.25 -2.77
CA GLU A 47 2.41 -31.03 -1.85
C GLU A 47 3.04 -30.12 -0.79
N SER A 48 3.38 -28.89 -1.13
CA SER A 48 3.99 -27.91 -0.22
C SER A 48 3.00 -27.23 0.75
N LEU A 49 1.68 -27.38 0.52
CA LEU A 49 0.65 -26.70 1.31
C LEU A 49 0.68 -27.09 2.81
N SER A 50 0.81 -28.38 3.11
CA SER A 50 0.83 -28.86 4.50
C SER A 50 2.05 -28.34 5.27
N LYS A 51 3.20 -28.23 4.60
CA LYS A 51 4.42 -27.68 5.18
C LYS A 51 4.25 -26.18 5.46
N ALA A 52 3.73 -25.43 4.50
CA ALA A 52 3.46 -24.00 4.64
C ALA A 52 2.47 -23.71 5.78
N TRP A 53 1.41 -24.52 5.91
CA TRP A 53 0.45 -24.38 6.99
C TRP A 53 1.03 -24.70 8.38
N ALA A 54 1.88 -25.74 8.46
CA ALA A 54 2.64 -26.03 9.68
C ALA A 54 3.55 -24.87 10.11
N GLU A 55 4.24 -24.26 9.17
CA GLU A 55 5.11 -23.10 9.38
C GLU A 55 4.34 -21.87 9.90
N LEU A 56 3.08 -21.71 9.49
CA LEU A 56 2.17 -20.69 10.00
C LEU A 56 1.50 -21.09 11.34
N GLY A 57 1.89 -22.22 11.94
CA GLY A 57 1.39 -22.65 13.25
C GLY A 57 -0.01 -23.27 13.23
N TYR A 58 -0.45 -23.81 12.10
CA TYR A 58 -1.76 -24.46 11.92
C TYR A 58 -2.97 -23.56 12.20
N VAL A 59 -2.80 -22.25 12.09
CA VAL A 59 -3.90 -21.28 12.24
C VAL A 59 -4.83 -21.29 11.00
N ASP A 60 -5.99 -20.67 11.13
CA ASP A 60 -6.90 -20.45 9.99
C ASP A 60 -6.20 -19.62 8.92
N CYS A 61 -6.23 -20.08 7.69
CA CYS A 61 -5.57 -19.45 6.56
C CYS A 61 -6.49 -19.37 5.33
N LEU A 62 -6.19 -18.40 4.47
CA LEU A 62 -6.68 -18.29 3.10
C LEU A 62 -5.57 -18.71 2.14
N LEU A 63 -5.89 -19.51 1.15
CA LEU A 63 -5.02 -19.77 0.01
C LEU A 63 -5.53 -18.96 -1.18
N GLU A 64 -4.72 -18.03 -1.62
CA GLU A 64 -4.99 -17.18 -2.79
C GLU A 64 -4.11 -17.60 -3.95
N GLU A 65 -4.61 -17.41 -5.18
CA GLU A 65 -3.80 -17.57 -6.38
C GLU A 65 -2.66 -16.55 -6.40
N ARG A 66 -1.44 -17.00 -6.73
CA ARG A 66 -0.34 -16.06 -6.98
C ARG A 66 -0.51 -15.44 -8.36
N LEU A 67 -0.76 -14.14 -8.37
CA LEU A 67 -1.05 -13.39 -9.58
C LEU A 67 0.22 -12.92 -10.29
N ASP A 68 0.13 -12.76 -11.62
CA ASP A 68 1.16 -12.14 -12.43
C ASP A 68 1.06 -10.61 -12.30
N LEU A 69 1.63 -10.10 -11.21
CA LEU A 69 1.57 -8.70 -10.84
C LEU A 69 2.37 -7.84 -11.81
N ARG A 70 1.77 -6.75 -12.29
CA ARG A 70 2.42 -5.73 -13.11
C ARG A 70 2.82 -4.53 -12.27
N PHE A 71 1.86 -3.95 -11.57
CA PHE A 71 2.08 -2.87 -10.61
C PHE A 71 0.93 -2.82 -9.60
N GLU A 72 1.14 -2.02 -8.57
CA GLU A 72 0.20 -1.87 -7.47
C GLU A 72 -0.31 -0.44 -7.39
N LEU A 73 -1.60 -0.28 -7.16
CA LEU A 73 -2.24 1.00 -6.95
C LEU A 73 -2.93 1.02 -5.60
N SER A 74 -3.02 2.20 -5.00
CA SER A 74 -3.95 2.44 -3.90
C SER A 74 -4.75 3.70 -4.15
N VAL A 75 -5.98 3.72 -3.68
CA VAL A 75 -6.87 4.88 -3.72
C VAL A 75 -7.33 5.18 -2.32
N VAL A 76 -6.98 6.35 -1.83
CA VAL A 76 -7.50 6.91 -0.59
C VAL A 76 -8.75 7.72 -0.92
N LEU A 77 -9.76 7.59 -0.08
CA LEU A 77 -10.99 8.38 -0.19
C LEU A 77 -11.55 8.71 1.20
N ALA A 78 -12.37 9.72 1.27
CA ALA A 78 -13.18 10.03 2.44
C ALA A 78 -14.66 10.04 2.06
N ARG A 79 -15.49 9.45 2.92
CA ARG A 79 -16.95 9.51 2.80
C ARG A 79 -17.53 10.08 4.08
N GLY A 80 -18.29 11.17 3.94
CA GLY A 80 -18.93 11.87 5.05
C GLY A 80 -20.19 11.15 5.54
N GLN A 81 -20.72 11.62 6.67
CA GLN A 81 -21.93 11.07 7.28
C GLN A 81 -23.17 11.24 6.39
N GLY A 82 -23.21 12.28 5.56
CA GLY A 82 -24.25 12.53 4.57
C GLY A 82 -24.12 11.74 3.27
N GLY A 83 -23.09 10.89 3.14
CA GLY A 83 -22.82 10.12 1.93
C GLY A 83 -22.00 10.87 0.88
N GLU A 84 -21.60 12.10 1.14
CA GLU A 84 -20.67 12.83 0.26
C GLU A 84 -19.33 12.11 0.16
N LEU A 85 -18.70 12.15 -1.01
CA LEU A 85 -17.47 11.42 -1.28
C LEU A 85 -16.40 12.36 -1.84
N ARG A 86 -15.18 12.23 -1.34
CA ARG A 86 -13.96 12.82 -1.90
C ARG A 86 -12.95 11.72 -2.14
N VAL A 87 -12.48 11.61 -3.37
CA VAL A 87 -11.53 10.59 -3.82
C VAL A 87 -10.24 11.27 -4.22
N TYR A 88 -9.12 10.85 -3.66
CA TYR A 88 -7.80 11.26 -4.13
C TYR A 88 -7.47 10.54 -5.43
N GLN A 89 -6.63 11.16 -6.26
CA GLN A 89 -6.05 10.47 -7.41
C GLN A 89 -5.35 9.19 -6.95
N ALA A 90 -5.32 8.19 -7.83
CA ALA A 90 -4.66 6.93 -7.53
C ALA A 90 -3.16 7.14 -7.26
N ILE A 91 -2.63 6.34 -6.34
CA ILE A 91 -1.25 6.31 -5.90
C ILE A 91 -0.63 5.01 -6.43
N GLU A 92 0.53 5.08 -7.08
CA GLU A 92 1.28 3.92 -7.52
C GLU A 92 2.27 3.50 -6.44
N ASN A 93 2.26 2.23 -6.05
CA ASN A 93 3.02 1.71 -4.93
C ASN A 93 4.09 0.72 -5.38
N ILE A 94 5.26 0.82 -4.76
CA ILE A 94 6.36 -0.14 -4.91
C ILE A 94 6.66 -0.75 -3.56
N HIS A 95 6.46 -2.06 -3.46
CA HIS A 95 6.81 -2.83 -2.27
C HIS A 95 8.15 -3.52 -2.43
N HIS A 96 8.91 -3.56 -1.35
CA HIS A 96 10.11 -4.37 -1.24
C HIS A 96 9.94 -5.34 -0.07
N GLN A 97 10.05 -6.65 -0.34
CA GLN A 97 9.85 -7.72 0.66
C GLN A 97 8.52 -7.61 1.43
N GLY A 98 7.44 -7.20 0.73
CA GLY A 98 6.11 -7.04 1.31
C GLY A 98 5.90 -5.76 2.14
N ILE A 99 6.90 -4.88 2.22
CA ILE A 99 6.78 -3.59 2.91
C ILE A 99 6.75 -2.48 1.86
N LEU A 100 5.81 -1.55 1.97
CA LEU A 100 5.75 -0.38 1.10
C LEU A 100 7.06 0.41 1.21
N ALA A 101 7.77 0.54 0.10
CA ALA A 101 9.03 1.27 0.00
C ALA A 101 8.83 2.68 -0.55
N LEU A 102 8.14 2.79 -1.69
CA LEU A 102 7.87 4.04 -2.39
C LEU A 102 6.40 4.13 -2.79
N SER A 103 5.89 5.35 -2.86
CA SER A 103 4.60 5.66 -3.50
C SER A 103 4.76 6.88 -4.38
N TYR A 104 4.22 6.85 -5.60
CA TYR A 104 4.18 7.99 -6.52
C TYR A 104 2.77 8.54 -6.64
N PHE A 105 2.64 9.86 -6.63
CA PHE A 105 1.36 10.55 -6.68
C PHE A 105 1.43 11.78 -7.61
N PRO A 106 0.47 11.92 -8.52
CA PRO A 106 -0.45 10.87 -8.96
C PRO A 106 0.26 9.63 -9.51
N ALA A 107 -0.46 8.50 -9.64
CA ALA A 107 0.08 7.28 -10.26
C ALA A 107 0.61 7.58 -11.67
N ARG A 108 1.81 7.07 -11.99
CA ARG A 108 2.53 7.37 -13.23
C ARG A 108 2.21 6.41 -14.36
N SER A 109 1.94 5.14 -13.99
CA SER A 109 1.69 4.09 -14.97
C SER A 109 0.22 4.03 -15.33
N HIS A 110 -0.05 3.89 -16.64
CA HIS A 110 -1.35 3.50 -17.17
C HIS A 110 -2.57 4.27 -16.58
N PRO A 111 -2.85 5.51 -17.03
CA PRO A 111 -3.92 6.36 -16.50
C PRO A 111 -5.30 5.71 -16.49
N GLU A 112 -5.55 4.77 -17.40
CA GLU A 112 -6.81 4.00 -17.49
C GLU A 112 -7.03 3.11 -16.24
N PHE A 113 -5.99 2.47 -15.72
CA PHE A 113 -6.09 1.67 -14.49
C PHE A 113 -6.18 2.55 -13.24
N ALA A 114 -5.49 3.69 -13.22
CA ALA A 114 -5.63 4.69 -12.17
C ALA A 114 -7.09 5.14 -12.06
N LYS A 115 -7.72 5.48 -13.20
CA LYS A 115 -9.13 5.89 -13.22
C LYS A 115 -10.09 4.77 -12.86
N GLN A 116 -9.83 3.55 -13.29
CA GLN A 116 -10.61 2.38 -12.89
C GLN A 116 -10.52 2.13 -11.37
N ALA A 117 -9.33 2.24 -10.78
CA ALA A 117 -9.12 2.11 -9.34
C ALA A 117 -9.96 3.12 -8.55
N GLU A 118 -9.94 4.40 -8.94
CA GLU A 118 -10.74 5.46 -8.33
C GLU A 118 -12.24 5.15 -8.35
N VAL A 119 -12.76 4.72 -9.51
CA VAL A 119 -14.16 4.36 -9.67
C VAL A 119 -14.53 3.15 -8.84
N LEU A 120 -13.68 2.12 -8.78
CA LEU A 120 -13.91 0.92 -8.00
C LEU A 120 -13.86 1.20 -6.50
N ALA A 121 -12.92 2.00 -6.03
CA ALA A 121 -12.82 2.42 -4.64
C ALA A 121 -14.07 3.19 -4.19
N ALA A 122 -14.55 4.12 -5.02
CA ALA A 122 -15.79 4.85 -4.76
C ALA A 122 -17.02 3.92 -4.69
N LYS A 123 -17.12 2.94 -5.60
CA LYS A 123 -18.20 1.93 -5.57
C LYS A 123 -18.16 1.09 -4.30
N LEU A 124 -16.97 0.69 -3.85
CA LEU A 124 -16.77 -0.08 -2.62
C LEU A 124 -17.23 0.74 -1.40
N ALA A 125 -16.78 1.98 -1.26
CA ALA A 125 -17.16 2.84 -0.15
C ALA A 125 -18.68 3.08 -0.08
N ASN A 126 -19.33 3.31 -1.22
CA ASN A 126 -20.77 3.47 -1.30
C ASN A 126 -21.51 2.17 -1.02
N GLY A 127 -21.06 1.04 -1.57
CA GLY A 127 -21.71 -0.27 -1.37
C GLY A 127 -21.64 -0.76 0.07
N LEU A 128 -20.63 -0.31 0.84
CA LEU A 128 -20.46 -0.60 2.27
C LEU A 128 -21.14 0.43 3.17
N ASP A 129 -21.70 1.50 2.62
CA ASP A 129 -22.15 2.68 3.37
C ASP A 129 -21.09 3.17 4.38
N TYR A 130 -19.80 3.08 3.96
CA TYR A 130 -18.67 3.40 4.81
C TYR A 130 -18.65 4.89 5.17
N GLN A 131 -18.29 5.22 6.40
CA GLN A 131 -18.09 6.58 6.87
C GLN A 131 -16.68 6.73 7.45
N GLY A 132 -15.92 7.69 6.95
CA GLY A 132 -14.52 7.88 7.32
C GLY A 132 -13.57 7.86 6.13
N VAL A 133 -12.27 7.77 6.43
CA VAL A 133 -11.22 7.56 5.44
C VAL A 133 -11.04 6.07 5.18
N LEU A 134 -11.08 5.69 3.92
CA LEU A 134 -10.86 4.34 3.42
C LEU A 134 -9.71 4.36 2.42
N CYS A 135 -8.83 3.39 2.49
CA CYS A 135 -7.89 3.08 1.41
C CYS A 135 -8.26 1.72 0.80
N VAL A 136 -8.26 1.65 -0.51
CA VAL A 136 -8.40 0.39 -1.24
C VAL A 136 -7.12 0.16 -2.04
N GLU A 137 -6.51 -1.00 -1.85
CA GLU A 137 -5.34 -1.43 -2.61
C GLU A 137 -5.75 -2.33 -3.76
N PHE A 138 -5.11 -2.14 -4.91
CA PHE A 138 -5.39 -2.83 -6.15
C PHE A 138 -4.11 -3.41 -6.74
N PHE A 139 -4.23 -4.59 -7.31
CA PHE A 139 -3.26 -5.18 -8.22
C PHE A 139 -3.69 -4.97 -9.67
N VAL A 140 -2.77 -4.56 -10.52
CA VAL A 140 -2.91 -4.68 -11.96
C VAL A 140 -2.12 -5.91 -12.38
N VAL A 141 -2.81 -6.86 -13.00
CA VAL A 141 -2.31 -8.21 -13.28
C VAL A 141 -2.54 -8.60 -14.73
N GLY A 142 -1.72 -9.50 -15.24
CA GLY A 142 -1.82 -10.03 -16.57
C GLY A 142 -0.47 -10.43 -17.16
N PRO A 143 -0.42 -11.01 -18.37
CA PRO A 143 0.83 -11.42 -19.01
C PRO A 143 1.74 -10.22 -19.30
N LEU A 144 3.05 -10.42 -19.18
CA LEU A 144 4.03 -9.33 -19.35
C LEU A 144 4.04 -8.79 -20.80
N ASP A 145 3.83 -9.66 -21.75
CA ASP A 145 3.97 -9.43 -23.18
C ASP A 145 2.67 -8.94 -23.87
N ASP A 146 1.53 -8.92 -23.17
CA ASP A 146 0.26 -8.42 -23.71
C ASP A 146 -0.51 -7.52 -22.72
N PRO A 147 -0.23 -6.21 -22.70
CA PRO A 147 -0.93 -5.26 -21.82
C PRO A 147 -2.45 -5.19 -22.04
N ARG A 148 -2.96 -5.64 -23.19
CA ARG A 148 -4.41 -5.66 -23.47
C ARG A 148 -5.16 -6.68 -22.63
N GLN A 149 -4.46 -7.65 -22.05
CA GLN A 149 -5.01 -8.65 -21.14
C GLN A 149 -4.87 -8.23 -19.68
N TRP A 150 -4.27 -7.09 -19.40
CA TRP A 150 -4.17 -6.61 -18.03
C TRP A 150 -5.53 -6.21 -17.48
N HIS A 151 -5.73 -6.47 -16.21
CA HIS A 151 -6.94 -6.10 -15.51
C HIS A 151 -6.66 -5.77 -14.05
N ILE A 152 -7.58 -5.04 -13.42
CA ILE A 152 -7.46 -4.59 -12.05
C ILE A 152 -8.23 -5.50 -11.10
N ILE A 153 -7.61 -5.83 -9.97
CA ILE A 153 -8.18 -6.64 -8.91
C ILE A 153 -8.05 -5.90 -7.59
N ALA A 154 -9.12 -5.79 -6.79
CA ALA A 154 -9.01 -5.28 -5.44
C ALA A 154 -8.28 -6.32 -4.57
N ASN A 155 -7.20 -5.90 -3.92
CA ASN A 155 -6.39 -6.72 -3.03
C ASN A 155 -6.90 -6.65 -1.59
N GLU A 156 -6.82 -5.46 -0.99
CA GLU A 156 -7.28 -5.26 0.40
C GLU A 156 -7.89 -3.88 0.61
N MET A 157 -8.57 -3.72 1.74
CA MET A 157 -9.13 -2.46 2.19
C MET A 157 -8.66 -2.13 3.59
N ALA A 158 -8.21 -0.90 3.80
CA ALA A 158 -7.88 -0.37 5.10
C ALA A 158 -8.93 0.68 5.51
N PRO A 159 -9.84 0.37 6.46
CA PRO A 159 -10.87 1.29 6.92
C PRO A 159 -10.30 2.32 7.91
N ARG A 160 -9.29 3.04 7.49
CA ARG A 160 -8.50 4.02 8.25
C ARG A 160 -7.54 4.78 7.33
N PRO A 161 -6.93 5.89 7.80
CA PRO A 161 -5.75 6.46 7.11
C PRO A 161 -4.69 5.39 6.82
N HIS A 162 -4.11 5.44 5.63
CA HIS A 162 -3.19 4.43 5.11
C HIS A 162 -1.79 5.00 4.87
N ASN A 163 -0.77 4.14 4.88
CA ASN A 163 0.63 4.56 4.71
C ASN A 163 0.87 5.26 3.36
N SER A 164 0.36 4.71 2.26
CA SER A 164 0.48 5.36 0.94
C SER A 164 -0.18 6.74 0.92
N GLY A 165 -1.27 6.93 1.67
CA GLY A 165 -1.99 8.20 1.79
C GLY A 165 -1.26 9.27 2.62
N HIS A 166 -0.14 8.97 3.27
CA HIS A 166 0.65 10.01 3.95
C HIS A 166 1.20 11.06 2.98
N ILE A 167 1.36 10.69 1.71
CA ILE A 167 1.74 11.60 0.63
C ILE A 167 0.80 12.81 0.50
N THR A 168 -0.49 12.63 0.88
CA THR A 168 -1.49 13.70 0.83
C THR A 168 -1.24 14.83 1.83
N MET A 169 -0.34 14.64 2.81
CA MET A 169 -0.03 15.68 3.81
C MET A 169 0.62 16.89 3.18
N ASP A 170 1.46 16.67 2.16
CA ASP A 170 2.27 17.71 1.55
C ASP A 170 1.93 17.95 0.08
N ALA A 171 1.26 17.01 -0.59
CA ALA A 171 0.92 17.09 -2.00
C ALA A 171 -0.52 17.49 -2.31
N CYS A 172 -1.42 17.54 -1.32
CA CYS A 172 -2.84 17.84 -1.52
C CYS A 172 -3.32 19.00 -0.68
N ALA A 173 -4.40 19.64 -1.12
CA ALA A 173 -5.02 20.74 -0.39
C ALA A 173 -5.49 20.34 1.02
N VAL A 174 -6.04 19.12 1.16
CA VAL A 174 -6.46 18.55 2.44
C VAL A 174 -5.91 17.12 2.55
N SER A 175 -5.26 16.81 3.67
CA SER A 175 -4.67 15.48 3.90
C SER A 175 -5.73 14.43 4.28
N GLN A 176 -5.39 13.15 4.13
CA GLN A 176 -6.23 12.05 4.62
C GLN A 176 -6.55 12.15 6.11
N PHE A 177 -5.63 12.69 6.91
CA PHE A 177 -5.82 12.84 8.36
C PHE A 177 -6.83 13.95 8.66
N GLU A 178 -6.75 15.07 7.95
CA GLU A 178 -7.72 16.15 8.08
C GLU A 178 -9.11 15.70 7.59
N GLN A 179 -9.20 14.95 6.48
CA GLN A 179 -10.47 14.37 6.06
C GLN A 179 -11.07 13.47 7.15
N GLN A 180 -10.27 12.63 7.79
CA GLN A 180 -10.74 11.80 8.89
C GLN A 180 -11.24 12.63 10.06
N ALA A 181 -10.53 13.68 10.43
CA ALA A 181 -10.94 14.60 11.49
C ALA A 181 -12.26 15.32 11.13
N ARG A 182 -12.40 15.77 9.89
CA ARG A 182 -13.64 16.41 9.39
C ARG A 182 -14.84 15.46 9.46
N VAL A 183 -14.67 14.20 9.02
CA VAL A 183 -15.76 13.20 9.13
C VAL A 183 -16.17 12.98 10.57
N LEU A 184 -15.20 12.81 11.49
CA LEU A 184 -15.48 12.60 12.92
C LEU A 184 -16.19 13.79 13.56
N ALA A 185 -15.86 15.00 13.13
CA ALA A 185 -16.46 16.24 13.64
C ALA A 185 -17.78 16.59 12.94
N GLY A 186 -18.20 15.86 11.92
CA GLY A 186 -19.38 16.17 11.12
C GLY A 186 -19.22 17.43 10.24
N PHE A 187 -17.96 17.77 9.88
CA PHE A 187 -17.67 18.90 9.00
C PHE A 187 -17.70 18.47 7.53
N PRO A 188 -17.92 19.44 6.60
CA PRO A 188 -17.80 19.19 5.17
C PRO A 188 -16.42 18.64 4.80
N LEU A 189 -16.39 17.71 3.85
CA LEU A 189 -15.15 17.19 3.31
C LEU A 189 -14.39 18.27 2.53
N GLY A 190 -13.06 18.27 2.67
CA GLY A 190 -12.19 19.19 1.96
C GLY A 190 -11.84 18.72 0.55
N ASP A 191 -11.16 19.60 -0.19
CA ASP A 191 -10.68 19.33 -1.53
C ASP A 191 -9.51 18.32 -1.49
N THR A 192 -9.56 17.34 -2.40
CA THR A 192 -8.53 16.29 -2.57
C THR A 192 -7.56 16.59 -3.73
N ALA A 193 -7.68 17.77 -4.34
CA ALA A 193 -6.84 18.13 -5.49
C ALA A 193 -5.35 18.10 -5.10
N ALA A 194 -4.57 17.45 -5.97
CA ALA A 194 -3.11 17.55 -5.91
C ALA A 194 -2.67 18.94 -6.40
N HIS A 195 -1.71 19.53 -5.72
CA HIS A 195 -1.07 20.78 -6.18
C HIS A 195 0.36 20.55 -6.69
N GLU A 196 0.92 19.36 -6.42
CA GLU A 196 2.23 18.96 -6.89
C GLU A 196 2.28 17.46 -7.21
N TYR A 197 3.28 17.07 -8.00
CA TYR A 197 3.71 15.68 -8.10
C TYR A 197 4.50 15.32 -6.85
N ALA A 198 4.35 14.08 -6.38
CA ALA A 198 5.04 13.68 -5.18
C ALA A 198 5.53 12.21 -5.21
N CYS A 199 6.55 11.95 -4.40
CA CYS A 199 6.98 10.61 -4.05
C CYS A 199 7.11 10.48 -2.55
N LEU A 200 6.48 9.46 -1.97
CA LEU A 200 6.69 9.07 -0.59
C LEU A 200 7.78 8.00 -0.53
N LEU A 201 8.79 8.21 0.32
CA LEU A 201 9.82 7.24 0.67
C LEU A 201 9.64 6.84 2.14
N ASN A 202 9.31 5.57 2.41
CA ASN A 202 9.26 5.08 3.77
C ASN A 202 10.65 5.01 4.40
N LEU A 203 10.80 5.52 5.61
CA LEU A 203 11.99 5.39 6.42
C LEU A 203 11.84 4.19 7.35
N LEU A 204 12.46 3.08 6.95
CA LEU A 204 12.53 1.88 7.78
C LEU A 204 13.71 1.97 8.73
N GLY A 205 13.63 1.29 9.87
CA GLY A 205 14.65 1.30 10.91
C GLY A 205 16.02 0.80 10.46
N ASP A 206 16.09 0.12 9.30
CA ASP A 206 17.35 -0.26 8.64
C ASP A 206 18.25 0.95 8.38
N ARG A 207 17.66 2.11 8.13
CA ARG A 207 18.40 3.36 7.85
C ARG A 207 19.11 3.93 9.07
N TRP A 208 18.86 3.39 10.26
CA TRP A 208 19.53 3.77 11.52
C TRP A 208 20.71 2.87 11.86
N PHE A 209 21.18 2.09 10.90
CA PHE A 209 22.34 1.22 11.09
C PHE A 209 23.28 1.35 9.90
N ASP A 210 24.60 1.41 10.18
CA ASP A 210 25.64 1.35 9.17
C ASP A 210 25.79 -0.09 8.59
N ARG A 211 26.69 -0.25 7.64
CA ARG A 211 26.97 -1.55 7.00
C ARG A 211 27.49 -2.61 7.96
N ASP A 212 28.05 -2.20 9.10
CA ASP A 212 28.53 -3.08 10.16
C ASP A 212 27.45 -3.38 11.20
N GLY A 213 26.23 -2.88 11.03
CA GLY A 213 25.09 -3.04 11.94
C GLY A 213 25.20 -2.19 13.21
N ARG A 214 26.06 -1.16 13.24
CA ARG A 214 26.16 -0.23 14.36
C ARG A 214 25.12 0.86 14.20
N TYR A 215 24.51 1.27 15.32
CA TYR A 215 23.56 2.37 15.33
C TYR A 215 24.20 3.66 14.83
N ARG A 216 23.55 4.28 13.87
CA ARG A 216 23.93 5.55 13.29
C ARG A 216 22.69 6.26 12.77
N GLU A 217 22.45 7.48 13.22
CA GLU A 217 21.33 8.25 12.68
C GLU A 217 21.60 8.69 11.23
N PRO A 218 20.54 8.75 10.40
CA PRO A 218 20.64 9.33 9.06
C PRO A 218 21.12 10.80 9.11
N ASP A 219 21.76 11.24 8.02
CA ASP A 219 22.15 12.63 7.84
C ASP A 219 20.92 13.51 7.60
N TRP A 220 20.28 13.91 8.70
CA TRP A 220 19.08 14.77 8.65
C TRP A 220 19.36 16.13 8.02
N ALA A 221 20.54 16.70 8.22
CA ALA A 221 20.92 17.98 7.64
C ALA A 221 21.03 17.88 6.11
N GLY A 222 21.67 16.82 5.62
CA GLY A 222 21.75 16.55 4.19
C GLY A 222 20.40 16.31 3.55
N LEU A 223 19.48 15.59 4.23
CA LEU A 223 18.13 15.38 3.75
C LEU A 223 17.34 16.67 3.69
N LEU A 224 17.32 17.45 4.78
CA LEU A 224 16.56 18.69 4.88
C LEU A 224 17.08 19.82 3.96
N ALA A 225 18.28 19.67 3.39
CA ALA A 225 18.79 20.58 2.37
C ALA A 225 18.20 20.31 0.96
N ILE A 226 17.47 19.21 0.76
CA ILE A 226 16.85 18.87 -0.52
C ILE A 226 15.56 19.68 -0.67
N GLU A 227 15.45 20.42 -1.78
CA GLU A 227 14.25 21.20 -2.09
C GLU A 227 13.02 20.28 -2.27
N GLY A 228 11.89 20.68 -1.70
CA GLY A 228 10.63 19.92 -1.77
C GLY A 228 10.59 18.68 -0.89
N LEU A 229 11.57 18.50 0.02
CA LEU A 229 11.56 17.39 0.97
C LEU A 229 10.84 17.77 2.27
N TYR A 230 9.88 16.94 2.66
CA TYR A 230 9.14 17.00 3.92
C TYR A 230 9.45 15.76 4.73
N LEU A 231 9.97 15.92 5.94
CA LEU A 231 10.38 14.84 6.83
C LEU A 231 9.36 14.63 7.93
N HIS A 232 8.83 13.41 8.04
CA HIS A 232 7.86 13.00 9.05
C HIS A 232 8.41 11.83 9.87
N LEU A 233 8.85 12.07 11.08
CA LEU A 233 9.30 11.05 12.03
C LEU A 233 8.18 10.67 13.00
N TYR A 234 8.03 9.37 13.30
CA TYR A 234 6.93 8.86 14.11
C TYR A 234 7.23 8.85 15.63
N GLY A 235 8.34 9.41 16.06
CA GLY A 235 8.73 9.49 17.48
C GLY A 235 9.00 8.14 18.15
N LYS A 236 9.34 7.11 17.37
CA LYS A 236 9.66 5.79 17.92
C LYS A 236 11.08 5.78 18.46
N HIS A 237 11.25 5.43 19.74
CA HIS A 237 12.54 5.48 20.43
C HIS A 237 13.57 4.45 19.95
N GLU A 238 13.14 3.33 19.39
CA GLU A 238 14.02 2.23 19.01
C GLU A 238 13.85 1.88 17.54
N ALA A 239 14.92 2.05 16.76
CA ALA A 239 14.98 1.59 15.39
C ALA A 239 15.19 0.06 15.35
N ARG A 240 14.47 -0.62 14.47
CA ARG A 240 14.60 -2.06 14.21
C ARG A 240 14.43 -2.29 12.71
N VAL A 241 15.13 -3.28 12.18
CA VAL A 241 14.99 -3.72 10.79
C VAL A 241 13.52 -3.91 10.41
N GLY A 242 13.09 -3.32 9.30
CA GLY A 242 11.72 -3.38 8.79
C GLY A 242 10.69 -2.57 9.58
N ARG A 243 11.05 -1.92 10.70
CA ARG A 243 10.13 -1.06 11.44
C ARG A 243 9.99 0.29 10.77
N LYS A 244 8.77 0.69 10.41
CA LYS A 244 8.48 2.04 9.88
C LYS A 244 8.75 3.09 10.96
N MET A 245 9.79 3.89 10.79
CA MET A 245 10.24 4.92 11.72
C MET A 245 9.73 6.31 11.34
N GLY A 246 9.43 6.50 10.07
CA GLY A 246 8.97 7.74 9.48
C GLY A 246 8.74 7.61 8.00
N HIS A 247 8.55 8.72 7.32
CA HIS A 247 8.58 8.83 5.88
C HIS A 247 9.09 10.20 5.45
N ILE A 248 9.49 10.28 4.20
CA ILE A 248 9.80 11.51 3.50
C ILE A 248 8.78 11.65 2.38
N ASN A 249 8.16 12.83 2.25
CA ASN A 249 7.48 13.23 1.03
C ASN A 249 8.39 14.17 0.24
N LEU A 250 8.51 13.90 -1.07
CA LEU A 250 9.25 14.71 -2.03
C LEU A 250 8.24 15.29 -2.98
N CYS A 251 8.01 16.60 -2.94
CA CYS A 251 7.00 17.28 -3.73
C CYS A 251 7.68 18.24 -4.72
N ALA A 252 7.19 18.30 -5.96
CA ALA A 252 7.70 19.21 -6.97
C ALA A 252 6.69 19.43 -8.10
N THR A 253 6.92 20.43 -8.92
CA THR A 253 6.06 20.84 -10.05
C THR A 253 6.11 19.86 -11.23
N SER A 254 7.02 18.88 -11.23
CA SER A 254 7.11 17.85 -12.28
C SER A 254 7.67 16.53 -11.74
N GLU A 255 7.31 15.43 -12.40
CA GLU A 255 7.83 14.08 -12.07
C GLU A 255 9.37 14.02 -12.13
N ALA A 256 9.97 14.65 -13.14
CA ALA A 256 11.43 14.66 -13.30
C ALA A 256 12.15 15.35 -12.10
N LEU A 257 11.55 16.38 -11.51
CA LEU A 257 12.09 17.03 -10.31
C LEU A 257 11.91 16.14 -9.09
N VAL A 258 10.77 15.44 -8.96
CA VAL A 258 10.56 14.44 -7.91
C VAL A 258 11.61 13.33 -7.98
N ASP A 259 11.88 12.79 -9.19
CA ASP A 259 12.89 11.74 -9.38
C ASP A 259 14.30 12.20 -9.03
N ARG A 260 14.62 13.46 -9.36
CA ARG A 260 15.90 14.07 -8.95
C ARG A 260 16.01 14.17 -7.43
N ALA A 261 14.98 14.68 -6.76
CA ALA A 261 14.95 14.80 -5.32
C ALA A 261 15.03 13.42 -4.63
N LEU A 262 14.32 12.41 -5.17
CA LEU A 262 14.40 11.02 -4.69
C LEU A 262 15.82 10.47 -4.80
N THR A 263 16.47 10.66 -5.94
CA THR A 263 17.87 10.24 -6.15
C THR A 263 18.81 10.88 -5.15
N GLN A 264 18.63 12.18 -4.88
CA GLN A 264 19.43 12.90 -3.88
C GLN A 264 19.17 12.34 -2.47
N ALA A 265 17.91 12.12 -2.09
CA ALA A 265 17.55 11.58 -0.78
C ALA A 265 18.13 10.17 -0.56
N LEU A 266 18.05 9.29 -1.57
CA LEU A 266 18.63 7.96 -1.52
C LEU A 266 20.15 8.01 -1.36
N ASN A 267 20.85 8.88 -2.11
CA ASN A 267 22.29 9.07 -1.99
C ASN A 267 22.73 9.55 -0.61
N VAL A 268 21.96 10.43 0.03
CA VAL A 268 22.22 10.89 1.41
C VAL A 268 22.04 9.72 2.38
N LEU A 269 20.94 8.96 2.25
CA LEU A 269 20.64 7.80 3.12
C LEU A 269 21.62 6.63 2.97
N GLU A 270 22.27 6.49 1.80
CA GLU A 270 23.29 5.44 1.58
C GLU A 270 24.66 5.80 2.14
N ARG A 271 24.96 7.09 2.28
CA ARG A 271 26.22 7.61 2.85
C ARG A 271 26.19 7.69 4.37
N SER A 272 24.97 7.68 4.92
CA SER A 272 24.69 7.78 6.36
C SER A 272 25.07 6.53 7.13
#